data_057f4435016617ee52fb2c64b4ab794f
#
_entry.id   057f4435016617ee52fb2c64b4ab794f
#
_cell.length_a   1.000
_cell.length_b   1.000
_cell.length_c   1.000
_cell.angle_alpha   90.00
_cell.angle_beta   90.00
_cell.angle_gamma   90.00
#
_symmetry.space_group_name_H-M   'P 1'
#
loop_
_entity.id
_entity.type
_entity.pdbx_description
1 polymer ?
#
loop_
_entity_poly.entity_id
_entity_poly.type
_entity_poly.pdbx_seq_one_letter_code
_entity_poly.pdbx_strand_id
1 'polypeptide(L)'
;GSRVVYEKFEGYVPRQEPAERTAGGKMVHFDRVEWMIIPDVSAVANALTQGEVDWWATSNADLRPVLARSRNVRQFAMIPTGTIATMRFNQMQPPFDNPAIRRAIVHAVTQSDYMTAIQGEDRATWADGVGYFCPDTPMASAAGMENLTSKRDLEAVKRELAAAGYKGEKVVLLAPQDIPST
;
A
#
# COMPACT_ATOMS: atom_id res chain seq x y z
N GLY A 1 -0.62 -25.69 1.86
CA GLY A 1 -1.50 -26.13 0.77
C GLY A 1 -1.54 -25.10 -0.34
N SER A 2 -1.82 -25.52 -1.55
CA SER A 2 -1.89 -24.65 -2.74
C SER A 2 -3.30 -24.08 -2.99
N ARG A 3 -4.28 -24.48 -2.17
CA ARG A 3 -5.69 -24.11 -2.35
C ARG A 3 -6.44 -24.10 -1.03
N VAL A 4 -7.36 -23.14 -0.86
CA VAL A 4 -8.38 -23.11 0.20
C VAL A 4 -9.75 -23.07 -0.46
N VAL A 5 -10.69 -23.87 0.02
CA VAL A 5 -12.04 -23.98 -0.53
C VAL A 5 -13.05 -23.54 0.52
N TYR A 6 -13.95 -22.65 0.13
CA TYR A 6 -15.08 -22.22 0.92
C TYR A 6 -16.37 -22.65 0.23
N GLU A 7 -17.32 -23.14 0.99
CA GLU A 7 -18.67 -23.46 0.54
C GLU A 7 -19.67 -22.57 1.24
N LYS A 8 -20.76 -22.27 0.56
CA LYS A 8 -21.85 -21.47 1.11
C LYS A 8 -22.46 -22.19 2.31
N PHE A 9 -22.59 -21.50 3.42
CA PHE A 9 -23.28 -22.00 4.59
C PHE A 9 -24.76 -21.64 4.52
N GLU A 10 -25.63 -22.62 4.29
CA GLU A 10 -27.07 -22.40 4.11
C GLU A 10 -27.78 -21.86 5.36
N GLY A 11 -27.21 -22.06 6.54
CA GLY A 11 -27.71 -21.50 7.79
C GLY A 11 -27.33 -20.05 8.06
N TYR A 12 -26.58 -19.38 7.15
CA TYR A 12 -26.18 -18.00 7.34
C TYR A 12 -27.35 -17.04 7.11
N VAL A 13 -27.68 -16.26 8.13
CA VAL A 13 -28.68 -15.20 8.04
C VAL A 13 -27.96 -13.85 8.01
N PRO A 14 -28.00 -13.12 6.87
CA PRO A 14 -27.37 -11.81 6.79
C PRO A 14 -28.06 -10.80 7.68
N ARG A 15 -27.30 -9.84 8.19
CA ARG A 15 -27.85 -8.68 8.88
C ARG A 15 -28.70 -7.84 7.92
N GLN A 16 -29.66 -7.10 8.46
CA GLN A 16 -30.59 -6.32 7.65
C GLN A 16 -30.03 -4.96 7.20
N GLU A 17 -29.01 -4.46 7.90
CA GLU A 17 -28.37 -3.19 7.56
C GLU A 17 -27.66 -3.29 6.20
N PRO A 18 -27.61 -2.20 5.43
CA PRO A 18 -26.90 -2.18 4.15
C PRO A 18 -25.45 -2.64 4.29
N ALA A 19 -24.97 -3.37 3.30
CA ALA A 19 -23.56 -3.78 3.25
C ALA A 19 -22.66 -2.56 3.07
N GLU A 20 -21.69 -2.38 3.98
CA GLU A 20 -20.71 -1.33 3.91
C GLU A 20 -19.32 -1.91 4.23
N ARG A 21 -18.48 -2.05 3.20
CA ARG A 21 -17.14 -2.66 3.31
C ARG A 21 -17.17 -3.96 4.13
N THR A 22 -16.56 -3.97 5.33
CA THR A 22 -16.55 -5.12 6.23
C THR A 22 -17.74 -5.17 7.19
N ALA A 23 -18.59 -4.14 7.22
CA ALA A 23 -19.76 -4.04 8.09
C ALA A 23 -21.08 -4.32 7.35
N GLY A 24 -22.19 -4.33 8.09
CA GLY A 24 -23.55 -4.52 7.57
C GLY A 24 -23.85 -5.94 7.10
N GLY A 25 -24.95 -6.09 6.38
CA GLY A 25 -25.40 -7.37 5.83
C GLY A 25 -24.54 -7.80 4.66
N LYS A 26 -24.12 -9.05 4.65
CA LYS A 26 -23.36 -9.67 3.55
C LYS A 26 -24.23 -10.73 2.89
N MET A 27 -24.39 -10.63 1.59
CA MET A 27 -25.10 -11.65 0.83
C MET A 27 -24.09 -12.53 0.09
N VAL A 28 -24.27 -13.83 0.24
CA VAL A 28 -23.43 -14.83 -0.42
C VAL A 28 -24.09 -15.18 -1.76
N HIS A 29 -23.42 -14.81 -2.86
CA HIS A 29 -23.91 -15.01 -4.23
C HIS A 29 -23.33 -16.24 -4.90
N PHE A 30 -22.25 -16.81 -4.37
CA PHE A 30 -21.56 -17.97 -4.93
C PHE A 30 -21.74 -19.17 -4.00
N ASP A 31 -21.97 -20.35 -4.56
CA ASP A 31 -22.09 -21.59 -3.79
C ASP A 31 -20.72 -22.08 -3.31
N ARG A 32 -19.67 -21.75 -4.07
CA ARG A 32 -18.31 -22.16 -3.76
C ARG A 32 -17.31 -21.10 -4.22
N VAL A 33 -16.29 -20.87 -3.38
CA VAL A 33 -15.14 -20.00 -3.69
C VAL A 33 -13.84 -20.76 -3.44
N GLU A 34 -12.94 -20.77 -4.40
CA GLU A 34 -11.63 -21.42 -4.28
C GLU A 34 -10.54 -20.35 -4.31
N TRP A 35 -9.75 -20.26 -3.26
CA TRP A 35 -8.56 -19.44 -3.23
C TRP A 35 -7.36 -20.26 -3.67
N MET A 36 -6.83 -19.95 -4.83
CA MET A 36 -5.63 -20.58 -5.37
C MET A 36 -4.40 -19.77 -4.97
N ILE A 37 -3.40 -20.44 -4.40
CA ILE A 37 -2.13 -19.80 -4.01
C ILE A 37 -1.15 -20.00 -5.14
N ILE A 38 -0.93 -18.95 -5.92
CA ILE A 38 -0.01 -18.92 -7.07
C ILE A 38 1.10 -17.91 -6.72
N PRO A 39 2.32 -18.35 -6.38
CA PRO A 39 3.39 -17.47 -5.90
C PRO A 39 3.93 -16.50 -6.95
N ASP A 40 3.93 -16.90 -8.23
CA ASP A 40 4.44 -16.09 -9.31
C ASP A 40 3.37 -15.16 -9.88
N VAL A 41 3.62 -13.85 -9.86
CA VAL A 41 2.66 -12.82 -10.27
C VAL A 41 2.38 -12.86 -11.78
N SER A 42 3.34 -13.28 -12.61
CA SER A 42 3.13 -13.43 -14.04
C SER A 42 2.26 -14.64 -14.35
N ALA A 43 2.41 -15.72 -13.58
CA ALA A 43 1.54 -16.89 -13.67
C ALA A 43 0.10 -16.55 -13.31
N VAL A 44 -0.13 -15.72 -12.25
CA VAL A 44 -1.49 -15.24 -11.90
C VAL A 44 -2.08 -14.40 -13.03
N ALA A 45 -1.31 -13.48 -13.61
CA ALA A 45 -1.78 -12.65 -14.73
C ALA A 45 -2.17 -13.50 -15.94
N ASN A 46 -1.40 -14.55 -16.25
CA ASN A 46 -1.74 -15.49 -17.32
C ASN A 46 -3.00 -16.28 -16.99
N ALA A 47 -3.12 -16.85 -15.79
CA ALA A 47 -4.31 -17.57 -15.34
C ALA A 47 -5.57 -16.70 -15.43
N LEU A 48 -5.48 -15.43 -15.04
CA LEU A 48 -6.59 -14.47 -15.16
C LEU A 48 -6.96 -14.20 -16.62
N THR A 49 -5.99 -13.98 -17.49
CA THR A 49 -6.25 -13.69 -18.90
C THR A 49 -6.79 -14.90 -19.66
N GLN A 50 -6.46 -16.13 -19.25
CA GLN A 50 -6.99 -17.39 -19.79
C GLN A 50 -8.33 -17.80 -19.17
N GLY A 51 -8.79 -17.13 -18.12
CA GLY A 51 -10.03 -17.48 -17.42
C GLY A 51 -9.90 -18.71 -16.50
N GLU A 52 -8.69 -19.07 -16.09
CA GLU A 52 -8.45 -20.13 -15.10
C GLU A 52 -8.74 -19.64 -13.67
N VAL A 53 -8.67 -18.33 -13.43
CA VAL A 53 -9.11 -17.65 -12.22
C VAL A 53 -9.99 -16.46 -12.60
N ASP A 54 -10.97 -16.15 -11.74
CA ASP A 54 -11.96 -15.11 -12.00
C ASP A 54 -11.58 -13.76 -11.40
N TRP A 55 -10.74 -13.76 -10.38
CA TRP A 55 -10.39 -12.56 -9.63
C TRP A 55 -8.97 -12.61 -9.09
N TRP A 56 -8.30 -11.49 -9.19
CA TRP A 56 -7.00 -11.26 -8.58
C TRP A 56 -6.94 -9.86 -7.98
N ALA A 57 -6.71 -9.76 -6.66
CA ALA A 57 -6.41 -8.51 -5.99
C ALA A 57 -4.90 -8.26 -6.03
N THR A 58 -4.48 -7.25 -6.78
CA THR A 58 -3.05 -6.90 -6.90
C THR A 58 -2.83 -5.41 -6.96
N SER A 59 -1.67 -4.99 -6.49
CA SER A 59 -1.12 -3.65 -6.70
C SER A 59 0.09 -3.64 -7.64
N ASN A 60 0.44 -4.78 -8.30
CA ASN A 60 1.59 -4.83 -9.19
C ASN A 60 1.44 -3.88 -10.37
N ALA A 61 2.21 -2.77 -10.35
CA ALA A 61 2.15 -1.70 -11.33
C ALA A 61 2.58 -2.16 -12.72
N ASP A 62 3.58 -3.05 -12.82
CA ASP A 62 4.16 -3.47 -14.10
C ASP A 62 3.21 -4.32 -14.93
N LEU A 63 2.32 -5.06 -14.27
CA LEU A 63 1.36 -5.94 -14.95
C LEU A 63 0.05 -5.24 -15.33
N ARG A 64 -0.25 -4.07 -14.76
CA ARG A 64 -1.49 -3.33 -15.12
C ARG A 64 -1.61 -3.03 -16.62
N PRO A 65 -0.56 -2.53 -17.33
CA PRO A 65 -0.64 -2.29 -18.76
C PRO A 65 -0.83 -3.57 -19.60
N VAL A 66 -0.28 -4.69 -19.13
CA VAL A 66 -0.43 -6.00 -19.79
C VAL A 66 -1.88 -6.47 -19.66
N LEU A 67 -2.43 -6.44 -18.45
CA LEU A 67 -3.82 -6.82 -18.17
C LEU A 67 -4.83 -5.90 -18.87
N ALA A 68 -4.52 -4.61 -19.02
CA ALA A 68 -5.39 -3.66 -19.72
C ALA A 68 -5.57 -3.96 -21.20
N ARG A 69 -4.66 -4.72 -21.81
CA ARG A 69 -4.78 -5.16 -23.22
C ARG A 69 -5.70 -6.36 -23.38
N SER A 70 -5.98 -7.09 -22.32
CA SER A 70 -6.87 -8.23 -22.37
C SER A 70 -8.33 -7.79 -22.42
N ARG A 71 -9.09 -8.28 -23.40
CA ARG A 71 -10.52 -7.97 -23.54
C ARG A 71 -11.37 -8.63 -22.44
N ASN A 72 -10.84 -9.67 -21.80
CA ASN A 72 -11.56 -10.46 -20.80
C ASN A 72 -11.28 -9.96 -19.37
N VAL A 73 -10.35 -9.02 -19.18
CA VAL A 73 -9.96 -8.52 -17.86
C VAL A 73 -10.47 -7.10 -17.67
N ARG A 74 -11.14 -6.87 -16.54
CA ARG A 74 -11.55 -5.54 -16.09
C ARG A 74 -10.77 -5.16 -14.84
N GLN A 75 -10.14 -3.99 -14.87
CA GLN A 75 -9.43 -3.44 -13.71
C GLN A 75 -10.23 -2.33 -13.05
N PHE A 76 -10.25 -2.28 -11.73
CA PHE A 76 -10.89 -1.21 -10.97
C PHE A 76 -10.24 -1.08 -9.58
N ALA A 77 -10.32 0.13 -9.00
CA ALA A 77 -9.86 0.38 -7.65
C ALA A 77 -10.93 -0.05 -6.64
N MET A 78 -10.62 -1.03 -5.80
CA MET A 78 -11.53 -1.49 -4.74
C MET A 78 -11.64 -0.50 -3.58
N ILE A 79 -10.56 0.23 -3.31
CA ILE A 79 -10.48 1.20 -2.21
C ILE A 79 -10.18 2.58 -2.83
N PRO A 80 -11.20 3.37 -3.17
CA PRO A 80 -11.00 4.67 -3.84
C PRO A 80 -10.20 5.67 -3.00
N THR A 81 -10.30 5.58 -1.67
CA THR A 81 -9.52 6.42 -0.76
C THR A 81 -8.04 6.05 -0.69
N GLY A 82 -7.65 4.92 -1.28
CA GLY A 82 -6.27 4.45 -1.31
C GLY A 82 -5.78 3.85 0.00
N THR A 83 -4.49 3.56 0.01
CA THR A 83 -3.72 3.09 1.17
C THR A 83 -2.48 3.97 1.33
N ILE A 84 -1.91 4.01 2.53
CA ILE A 84 -0.71 4.80 2.83
C ILE A 84 0.48 3.86 3.00
N ALA A 85 1.54 4.12 2.23
CA ALA A 85 2.85 3.53 2.50
C ALA A 85 3.51 4.27 3.67
N THR A 86 3.99 3.53 4.65
CA THR A 86 4.60 4.11 5.85
C THR A 86 5.96 3.52 6.14
N MET A 87 6.89 4.38 6.57
CA MET A 87 8.14 3.97 7.19
C MET A 87 8.02 4.18 8.70
N ARG A 88 8.23 3.12 9.48
CA ARG A 88 8.14 3.18 10.94
C ARG A 88 9.51 3.12 11.57
N PHE A 89 9.86 4.13 12.36
CA PHE A 89 11.08 4.15 13.14
C PHE A 89 10.93 3.35 14.44
N ASN A 90 11.96 2.57 14.80
CA ASN A 90 12.06 2.02 16.14
C ASN A 90 12.51 3.12 17.13
N GLN A 91 11.54 3.72 17.81
CA GLN A 91 11.80 4.83 18.71
C GLN A 91 12.39 4.41 20.07
N MET A 92 12.58 3.12 20.29
CA MET A 92 13.12 2.57 21.54
C MET A 92 14.64 2.38 21.48
N GLN A 93 15.27 2.59 20.32
CA GLN A 93 16.70 2.33 20.13
C GLN A 93 17.37 3.44 19.30
N PRO A 94 18.68 3.71 19.56
CA PRO A 94 19.46 4.61 18.71
C PRO A 94 19.53 4.12 17.25
N PRO A 95 19.60 5.06 16.31
CA PRO A 95 19.57 6.50 16.49
C PRO A 95 18.15 7.08 16.58
N PHE A 96 17.10 6.27 16.45
CA PHE A 96 15.72 6.73 16.29
C PHE A 96 14.97 6.98 17.60
N ASP A 97 15.57 6.71 18.76
CA ASP A 97 15.12 7.21 20.04
C ASP A 97 15.21 8.75 20.13
N ASN A 98 16.13 9.37 19.35
CA ASN A 98 16.26 10.82 19.25
C ASN A 98 15.22 11.42 18.27
N PRO A 99 14.26 12.24 18.76
CA PRO A 99 13.25 12.85 17.89
C PRO A 99 13.81 13.88 16.91
N ALA A 100 14.98 14.50 17.17
CA ALA A 100 15.60 15.42 16.26
C ALA A 100 16.13 14.70 15.00
N ILE A 101 16.68 13.50 15.16
CA ILE A 101 17.11 12.65 14.04
C ILE A 101 15.90 12.24 13.19
N ARG A 102 14.79 11.83 13.82
CA ARG A 102 13.57 11.47 13.08
C ARG A 102 13.03 12.64 12.26
N ARG A 103 13.03 13.86 12.82
CA ARG A 103 12.60 15.08 12.09
C ARG A 103 13.52 15.39 10.92
N ALA A 104 14.83 15.31 11.09
CA ALA A 104 15.79 15.52 10.01
C ALA A 104 15.55 14.57 8.82
N ILE A 105 15.25 13.29 9.10
CA ILE A 105 14.98 12.30 8.04
C ILE A 105 13.68 12.62 7.28
N VAL A 106 12.67 13.18 7.91
CA VAL A 106 11.44 13.59 7.21
C VAL A 106 11.75 14.61 6.10
N HIS A 107 12.67 15.54 6.34
CA HIS A 107 13.10 16.51 5.34
C HIS A 107 13.92 15.91 4.16
N ALA A 108 14.39 14.67 4.30
CA ALA A 108 15.07 13.94 3.23
C ALA A 108 14.10 13.18 2.30
N VAL A 109 12.84 13.04 2.68
CA VAL A 109 11.85 12.28 1.93
C VAL A 109 11.27 13.09 0.78
N THR A 110 11.14 12.47 -0.39
CA THR A 110 10.32 12.96 -1.50
C THR A 110 9.27 11.88 -1.79
N GLN A 111 8.02 12.16 -1.46
CA GLN A 111 6.95 11.16 -1.58
C GLN A 111 6.79 10.66 -3.01
N SER A 112 6.89 11.54 -4.01
CA SER A 112 6.79 11.15 -5.42
C SER A 112 7.86 10.15 -5.85
N ASP A 113 9.09 10.24 -5.33
CA ASP A 113 10.15 9.28 -5.67
C ASP A 113 9.75 7.87 -5.21
N TYR A 114 9.22 7.74 -3.99
CA TYR A 114 8.75 6.47 -3.45
C TYR A 114 7.52 5.95 -4.20
N MET A 115 6.56 6.83 -4.48
CA MET A 115 5.34 6.43 -5.16
C MET A 115 5.59 6.00 -6.60
N THR A 116 6.47 6.71 -7.32
CA THR A 116 6.91 6.30 -8.65
C THR A 116 7.60 4.93 -8.62
N ALA A 117 8.45 4.68 -7.63
CA ALA A 117 9.11 3.39 -7.48
C ALA A 117 8.14 2.22 -7.18
N ILE A 118 7.05 2.48 -6.43
CA ILE A 118 6.08 1.46 -6.02
C ILE A 118 4.97 1.27 -7.05
N GLN A 119 4.44 2.38 -7.62
CA GLN A 119 3.22 2.39 -8.44
C GLN A 119 3.47 2.73 -9.92
N GLY A 120 4.72 3.09 -10.29
CA GLY A 120 5.08 3.53 -11.64
C GLY A 120 4.73 5.00 -11.88
N GLU A 121 4.85 5.41 -13.16
CA GLU A 121 4.69 6.81 -13.60
C GLU A 121 3.22 7.27 -13.69
N ASP A 122 2.26 6.35 -13.63
CA ASP A 122 0.85 6.68 -13.80
C ASP A 122 0.29 7.41 -12.57
N ARG A 123 0.23 8.73 -12.64
CA ARG A 123 -0.27 9.62 -11.59
C ARG A 123 -1.74 9.40 -11.21
N ALA A 124 -2.51 8.71 -12.03
CA ALA A 124 -3.89 8.36 -11.68
C ALA A 124 -3.97 7.28 -10.59
N THR A 125 -2.86 6.59 -10.31
CA THR A 125 -2.82 5.46 -9.36
C THR A 125 -2.29 5.82 -7.98
N TRP A 126 -1.74 7.03 -7.81
CA TRP A 126 -1.16 7.48 -6.56
C TRP A 126 -1.14 9.01 -6.41
N ALA A 127 -0.98 9.48 -5.20
CA ALA A 127 -0.84 10.88 -4.84
C ALA A 127 0.40 11.12 -3.97
N ASP A 128 0.94 12.33 -4.03
CA ASP A 128 1.92 12.87 -3.10
C ASP A 128 1.33 14.06 -2.35
N GLY A 129 2.08 14.66 -1.45
CA GLY A 129 1.56 15.68 -0.53
C GLY A 129 0.56 15.09 0.48
N VAL A 130 0.69 13.82 0.79
CA VAL A 130 -0.23 13.06 1.66
C VAL A 130 0.35 12.97 3.07
N GLY A 131 -0.48 13.32 4.07
CA GLY A 131 -0.16 13.19 5.49
C GLY A 131 -0.38 11.79 6.03
N TYR A 132 -0.73 11.73 7.31
CA TYR A 132 -0.94 10.44 7.99
C TYR A 132 -2.22 9.71 7.56
N PHE A 133 -3.21 10.44 7.07
CA PHE A 133 -4.47 9.88 6.58
C PHE A 133 -4.60 10.09 5.07
N CYS A 134 -5.26 9.17 4.40
CA CYS A 134 -5.54 9.29 2.96
C CYS A 134 -6.31 10.57 2.65
N PRO A 135 -6.04 11.21 1.51
CA PRO A 135 -6.85 12.34 1.02
C PRO A 135 -8.34 12.00 0.99
N ASP A 136 -9.18 13.01 1.07
CA ASP A 136 -10.65 12.88 1.00
C ASP A 136 -11.27 12.01 2.11
N THR A 137 -10.53 11.76 3.19
CA THR A 137 -11.08 11.16 4.40
C THR A 137 -11.35 12.22 5.47
N PRO A 138 -12.31 12.00 6.40
CA PRO A 138 -12.63 12.99 7.44
C PRO A 138 -11.46 13.38 8.35
N MET A 139 -10.43 12.55 8.41
CA MET A 139 -9.24 12.76 9.25
C MET A 139 -8.06 13.35 8.45
N ALA A 140 -8.18 13.55 7.16
CA ALA A 140 -7.13 14.17 6.35
C ALA A 140 -6.82 15.58 6.85
N SER A 141 -5.53 15.91 6.94
CA SER A 141 -5.07 17.21 7.43
C SER A 141 -3.80 17.62 6.69
N ALA A 142 -3.68 18.89 6.38
CA ALA A 142 -2.47 19.50 5.84
C ALA A 142 -1.51 20.02 6.93
N ALA A 143 -1.83 19.87 8.21
CA ALA A 143 -0.97 20.34 9.30
C ALA A 143 0.38 19.61 9.30
N GLY A 144 1.48 20.35 9.28
CA GLY A 144 2.84 19.80 9.26
C GLY A 144 3.31 19.28 7.89
N MET A 145 2.49 19.41 6.86
CA MET A 145 2.82 18.91 5.51
C MET A 145 3.97 19.68 4.85
N GLU A 146 4.25 20.89 5.29
CA GLU A 146 5.38 21.69 4.81
C GLU A 146 6.72 20.95 4.92
N ASN A 147 6.85 20.06 5.91
CA ASN A 147 8.04 19.24 6.11
C ASN A 147 8.21 18.14 5.03
N LEU A 148 7.13 17.75 4.38
CA LEU A 148 7.11 16.71 3.35
C LEU A 148 6.98 17.26 1.92
N THR A 149 6.46 18.47 1.76
CA THR A 149 6.20 19.10 0.46
C THR A 149 7.21 20.17 0.09
N SER A 150 8.04 20.63 1.04
CA SER A 150 9.12 21.55 0.76
C SER A 150 10.19 20.93 -0.13
N LYS A 151 10.93 21.78 -0.85
CA LYS A 151 12.05 21.33 -1.68
C LYS A 151 13.09 20.61 -0.80
N ARG A 152 13.44 19.39 -1.17
CA ARG A 152 14.47 18.59 -0.50
C ARG A 152 15.84 19.29 -0.60
N ASP A 153 16.49 19.47 0.55
CA ASP A 153 17.86 19.97 0.69
C ASP A 153 18.68 18.97 1.53
N LEU A 154 19.38 18.06 0.87
CA LEU A 154 20.16 17.02 1.53
C LEU A 154 21.34 17.58 2.34
N GLU A 155 21.87 18.74 1.97
CA GLU A 155 22.93 19.37 2.75
C GLU A 155 22.39 19.98 4.05
N ALA A 156 21.17 20.52 4.04
CA ALA A 156 20.49 20.92 5.26
C ALA A 156 20.21 19.71 6.16
N VAL A 157 19.73 18.61 5.60
CA VAL A 157 19.49 17.35 6.34
C VAL A 157 20.78 16.84 7.00
N LYS A 158 21.91 16.84 6.30
CA LYS A 158 23.21 16.45 6.90
C LYS A 158 23.58 17.34 8.09
N ARG A 159 23.39 18.66 7.97
CA ARG A 159 23.64 19.60 9.07
C ARG A 159 22.70 19.34 10.25
N GLU A 160 21.43 19.09 10.00
CA GLU A 160 20.44 18.76 11.04
C GLU A 160 20.77 17.45 11.77
N LEU A 161 21.18 16.41 11.02
CA LEU A 161 21.63 15.13 11.60
C LEU A 161 22.87 15.32 12.49
N ALA A 162 23.87 16.09 12.01
CA ALA A 162 25.05 16.38 12.80
C ALA A 162 24.72 17.19 14.06
N ALA A 163 23.85 18.21 13.95
CA ALA A 163 23.37 18.99 15.10
C ALA A 163 22.56 18.13 16.10
N ALA A 164 21.83 17.13 15.61
CA ALA A 164 21.11 16.14 16.43
C ALA A 164 22.04 15.12 17.09
N GLY A 165 23.34 15.14 16.81
CA GLY A 165 24.32 14.26 17.42
C GLY A 165 24.48 12.90 16.73
N TYR A 166 23.96 12.72 15.50
CA TYR A 166 24.17 11.50 14.74
C TYR A 166 25.65 11.32 14.37
N LYS A 167 26.23 10.18 14.70
CA LYS A 167 27.67 9.86 14.53
C LYS A 167 27.91 8.72 13.56
N GLY A 168 26.91 8.34 12.77
CA GLY A 168 27.01 7.23 11.84
C GLY A 168 26.58 5.89 12.46
N GLU A 169 25.71 5.92 13.45
CA GLU A 169 25.11 4.72 14.03
C GLU A 169 24.47 3.85 12.93
N LYS A 170 24.63 2.54 13.07
CA LYS A 170 24.09 1.61 12.08
C LYS A 170 22.56 1.69 12.05
N VAL A 171 22.03 1.94 10.88
CA VAL A 171 20.59 1.87 10.59
C VAL A 171 20.28 0.56 9.89
N VAL A 172 19.28 -0.18 10.38
CA VAL A 172 18.79 -1.40 9.77
C VAL A 172 17.38 -1.17 9.29
N LEU A 173 17.14 -1.35 8.00
CA LEU A 173 15.82 -1.31 7.39
C LEU A 173 15.31 -2.75 7.22
N LEU A 174 14.16 -3.04 7.80
CA LEU A 174 13.43 -4.28 7.53
C LEU A 174 12.52 -4.04 6.32
N ALA A 175 12.83 -4.68 5.22
CA ALA A 175 12.03 -4.64 4.00
C ALA A 175 11.54 -6.07 3.69
N PRO A 176 10.26 -6.40 3.96
CA PRO A 176 9.71 -7.71 3.61
C PRO A 176 9.80 -7.93 2.10
N GLN A 177 10.26 -9.11 1.70
CA GLN A 177 10.38 -9.48 0.28
C GLN A 177 9.26 -10.41 -0.17
N ASP A 178 8.56 -10.99 0.79
CA ASP A 178 7.51 -12.00 0.63
C ASP A 178 6.09 -11.43 0.76
N ILE A 179 5.97 -10.15 1.09
CA ILE A 179 4.68 -9.46 1.15
C ILE A 179 4.55 -8.64 -0.13
N PRO A 180 3.58 -8.94 -0.99
CA PRO A 180 3.28 -8.07 -2.13
C PRO A 180 3.01 -6.65 -1.62
N SER A 181 3.64 -5.65 -2.23
CA SER A 181 3.34 -4.25 -1.93
C SER A 181 1.87 -3.99 -2.28
N THR A 182 1.05 -3.79 -1.26
CA THR A 182 -0.36 -3.42 -1.41
C THR A 182 -0.51 -1.92 -1.52
#